data_11b2eb3fc3f8628a6579f940cac17c1f
#
_entry.id   11b2eb3fc3f8628a6579f940cac17c1f
#
_cell.length_a   1.000
_cell.length_b   1.000
_cell.length_c   1.000
_cell.angle_alpha   90.00
_cell.angle_beta   90.00
_cell.angle_gamma   90.00
#
_symmetry.space_group_name_H-M   'P 1'
#
loop_
_entity.id
_entity.type
_entity.pdbx_description
1 polymer ?
#
loop_
_entity_poly.entity_id
_entity_poly.type
_entity_poly.pdbx_seq_one_letter_code
_entity_poly.pdbx_strand_id
1 'polypeptide(L)'
;MKNTALLFLITCPFLISCTTVSTDSSTASARSLAPPPAATVFGEPVPVTAHEDHTFLLESEDPQLRANKRLVYDMWRTILNAGHVEAADRYLAPDYIQHNPTAPTGREAFKQIFSSFVTRQDEVPQTIDNPVVTIIAEGDYVVMALVTEYPESDGTGTYTSTHFDMFRIENGLIAEHWDSIQIRPGQDTPDFGNGGPVPVRGIQGKDQLDMIFNDDPQLFANKRLAFDMWRHIPEAGLQELAPLYMDPIYIQHNPNAATGRAGVIEYFSQRPDTPVDPFLEDPLVASVAEGDLVVQVLQEERPHPATGETYYVAWFDMFRVKDGLLIEHWDTASKGELPAVMQEQ
;
A
#
# COMPACT_ATOMS: atom_id res chain seq x y z
N MET A 1 -44.80 24.82 -77.14
CA MET A 1 -44.33 26.11 -76.63
C MET A 1 -43.39 25.80 -75.43
N LYS A 2 -42.11 25.97 -75.70
CA LYS A 2 -41.03 25.60 -74.76
C LYS A 2 -40.55 26.82 -73.98
N ASN A 3 -40.63 26.83 -72.66
CA ASN A 3 -40.01 27.89 -71.86
C ASN A 3 -38.72 27.33 -71.26
N THR A 4 -37.64 27.93 -71.69
CA THR A 4 -36.30 27.68 -71.20
C THR A 4 -36.03 28.65 -70.04
N ALA A 5 -35.78 28.11 -68.81
CA ALA A 5 -35.34 28.91 -67.64
C ALA A 5 -33.83 28.84 -67.58
N LEU A 6 -33.22 30.01 -67.52
CA LEU A 6 -31.77 30.27 -67.40
C LEU A 6 -31.34 30.22 -65.95
N LEU A 7 -30.43 29.31 -65.64
CA LEU A 7 -29.88 29.12 -64.28
C LEU A 7 -28.57 29.93 -64.15
N PHE A 8 -28.56 30.97 -63.30
CA PHE A 8 -27.34 31.69 -62.92
C PHE A 8 -26.58 30.95 -61.80
N LEU A 9 -25.41 30.45 -62.11
CA LEU A 9 -24.45 29.97 -61.11
C LEU A 9 -23.68 31.16 -60.51
N ILE A 10 -23.87 31.41 -59.21
CA ILE A 10 -23.01 32.31 -58.42
C ILE A 10 -21.97 31.40 -57.71
N THR A 11 -20.74 31.48 -58.17
CA THR A 11 -19.59 30.85 -57.47
C THR A 11 -19.06 31.83 -56.42
N CYS A 12 -19.19 31.45 -55.13
CA CYS A 12 -18.56 32.10 -54.03
C CYS A 12 -17.32 31.28 -53.59
N PRO A 13 -16.11 31.83 -53.56
CA PRO A 13 -14.94 31.11 -53.06
C PRO A 13 -14.92 31.16 -51.55
N PHE A 14 -15.21 30.03 -50.89
CA PHE A 14 -14.92 29.86 -49.48
C PHE A 14 -13.42 29.62 -49.29
N LEU A 15 -12.73 30.61 -48.79
CA LEU A 15 -11.39 30.47 -48.20
C LEU A 15 -11.54 29.75 -46.86
N ILE A 16 -11.26 28.44 -46.83
CA ILE A 16 -11.10 27.66 -45.56
C ILE A 16 -9.71 28.01 -45.02
N SER A 17 -9.68 28.91 -44.02
CA SER A 17 -8.51 29.12 -43.20
C SER A 17 -8.37 27.93 -42.28
N CYS A 18 -7.44 27.00 -42.55
CA CYS A 18 -7.06 25.93 -41.69
C CYS A 18 -6.21 26.51 -40.57
N THR A 19 -6.84 26.92 -39.45
CA THR A 19 -6.12 27.14 -38.18
C THR A 19 -5.77 25.78 -37.62
N THR A 20 -4.50 25.40 -37.72
CA THR A 20 -3.93 24.28 -36.97
C THR A 20 -3.96 24.66 -35.49
N VAL A 21 -4.96 24.15 -34.77
CA VAL A 21 -4.89 24.12 -33.31
C VAL A 21 -3.83 23.08 -32.96
N SER A 22 -2.64 23.54 -32.62
CA SER A 22 -1.65 22.69 -31.95
C SER A 22 -2.22 22.38 -30.57
N THR A 23 -2.77 21.18 -30.42
CA THR A 23 -2.97 20.59 -29.09
C THR A 23 -1.61 20.20 -28.58
N ASP A 24 -0.93 21.13 -27.92
CA ASP A 24 0.09 20.79 -26.96
C ASP A 24 -0.60 20.08 -25.80
N SER A 25 -0.86 18.78 -25.96
CA SER A 25 -1.09 17.89 -24.85
C SER A 25 0.26 17.56 -24.21
N SER A 26 0.88 18.53 -23.53
CA SER A 26 1.78 18.18 -22.46
C SER A 26 0.91 17.52 -21.39
N THR A 27 0.74 16.20 -21.46
CA THR A 27 0.33 15.44 -20.31
C THR A 27 1.42 15.68 -19.25
N ALA A 28 1.18 16.65 -18.36
CA ALA A 28 1.94 16.74 -17.14
C ALA A 28 1.79 15.36 -16.50
N SER A 29 2.88 14.57 -16.44
CA SER A 29 2.90 13.33 -15.72
C SER A 29 2.40 13.62 -14.32
N ALA A 30 1.30 13.00 -13.91
CA ALA A 30 0.77 13.18 -12.57
C ALA A 30 1.92 12.94 -11.58
N ARG A 31 2.06 13.80 -10.58
CA ARG A 31 3.08 13.62 -9.54
C ARG A 31 2.76 12.34 -8.79
N SER A 32 3.75 11.45 -8.63
CA SER A 32 3.58 10.19 -7.91
C SER A 32 3.35 10.44 -6.41
N LEU A 33 2.52 9.59 -5.81
CA LEU A 33 2.25 9.57 -4.36
C LEU A 33 3.38 8.93 -3.53
N ALA A 34 4.36 8.29 -4.15
CA ALA A 34 5.56 7.81 -3.47
C ALA A 34 6.79 8.61 -3.93
N PRO A 35 7.85 8.75 -3.11
CA PRO A 35 9.05 9.47 -3.48
C PRO A 35 9.72 8.82 -4.69
N PRO A 36 10.51 9.56 -5.49
CA PRO A 36 11.38 8.95 -6.46
C PRO A 36 12.38 8.05 -5.72
N PRO A 37 12.74 6.88 -6.28
CA PRO A 37 13.67 5.98 -5.64
C PRO A 37 15.05 6.65 -5.50
N ALA A 38 15.77 6.27 -4.45
CA ALA A 38 17.20 6.56 -4.33
C ALA A 38 17.96 5.96 -5.52
N ALA A 39 19.23 6.33 -5.68
CA ALA A 39 20.05 5.85 -6.79
C ALA A 39 19.97 4.32 -6.89
N THR A 40 19.50 3.83 -8.03
CA THR A 40 19.29 2.39 -8.28
C THR A 40 20.63 1.71 -8.55
N VAL A 41 20.93 0.70 -7.75
CA VAL A 41 22.04 -0.23 -7.97
C VAL A 41 21.44 -1.60 -8.29
N PHE A 42 21.66 -2.11 -9.50
CA PHE A 42 21.20 -3.45 -9.85
C PHE A 42 21.91 -4.51 -9.00
N GLY A 43 21.16 -5.49 -8.55
CA GLY A 43 21.69 -6.60 -7.75
C GLY A 43 21.63 -6.38 -6.25
N GLU A 44 21.19 -5.19 -5.77
CA GLU A 44 20.98 -4.90 -4.34
C GLU A 44 19.63 -4.27 -4.11
N PRO A 45 19.03 -4.42 -2.90
CA PRO A 45 17.84 -3.67 -2.54
C PRO A 45 18.14 -2.18 -2.45
N VAL A 46 17.16 -1.34 -2.79
CA VAL A 46 17.26 0.12 -2.67
C VAL A 46 16.72 0.54 -1.31
N PRO A 47 17.39 1.40 -0.55
CA PRO A 47 16.87 1.91 0.71
C PRO A 47 15.50 2.57 0.55
N VAL A 48 14.61 2.33 1.49
CA VAL A 48 13.31 3.02 1.57
C VAL A 48 13.54 4.48 1.89
N THR A 49 12.88 5.39 1.16
CA THR A 49 12.98 6.84 1.35
C THR A 49 11.63 7.46 1.65
N ALA A 50 11.63 8.54 2.43
CA ALA A 50 10.43 9.29 2.76
C ALA A 50 10.06 10.31 1.67
N HIS A 51 8.77 10.59 1.54
CA HIS A 51 8.26 11.67 0.71
C HIS A 51 8.46 13.03 1.41
N GLU A 52 8.98 14.03 0.69
CA GLU A 52 9.31 15.33 1.28
C GLU A 52 8.08 16.21 1.57
N ASP A 53 6.96 15.96 0.90
CA ASP A 53 5.77 16.82 0.92
C ASP A 53 4.54 16.07 1.46
N HIS A 54 4.38 16.10 2.78
CA HIS A 54 3.22 15.50 3.45
C HIS A 54 1.90 16.18 3.04
N THR A 55 1.93 17.48 2.70
CA THR A 55 0.72 18.19 2.28
C THR A 55 0.17 17.62 0.98
N PHE A 56 1.07 17.30 0.04
CA PHE A 56 0.69 16.66 -1.21
C PHE A 56 0.08 15.26 -0.98
N LEU A 57 0.65 14.46 -0.08
CA LEU A 57 0.14 13.12 0.25
C LEU A 57 -1.28 13.15 0.84
N LEU A 58 -1.67 14.26 1.48
CA LEU A 58 -3.00 14.44 2.08
C LEU A 58 -4.05 14.95 1.08
N GLU A 59 -3.65 15.32 -0.14
CA GLU A 59 -4.60 15.77 -1.15
C GLU A 59 -5.24 14.59 -1.88
N SER A 60 -6.48 14.78 -2.30
CA SER A 60 -7.25 13.91 -3.20
C SER A 60 -8.32 14.75 -3.90
N GLU A 61 -8.67 14.39 -5.14
CA GLU A 61 -9.80 15.00 -5.84
C GLU A 61 -11.13 14.66 -5.14
N ASP A 62 -11.23 13.45 -4.56
CA ASP A 62 -12.35 13.05 -3.74
C ASP A 62 -12.26 13.70 -2.34
N PRO A 63 -13.26 14.54 -1.96
CA PRO A 63 -13.28 15.18 -0.65
C PRO A 63 -13.35 14.19 0.53
N GLN A 64 -13.96 13.01 0.34
CA GLN A 64 -14.06 12.00 1.39
C GLN A 64 -12.70 11.33 1.63
N LEU A 65 -12.02 10.93 0.56
CA LEU A 65 -10.67 10.34 0.68
C LEU A 65 -9.69 11.34 1.30
N ARG A 66 -9.73 12.61 0.88
CA ARG A 66 -8.96 13.68 1.51
C ARG A 66 -9.25 13.84 2.99
N ALA A 67 -10.52 13.78 3.40
CA ALA A 67 -10.91 13.86 4.80
C ALA A 67 -10.42 12.64 5.59
N ASN A 68 -10.50 11.44 5.03
CA ASN A 68 -10.05 10.20 5.64
C ASN A 68 -8.52 10.22 5.86
N LYS A 69 -7.74 10.63 4.85
CA LYS A 69 -6.28 10.79 4.98
C LYS A 69 -5.91 11.77 6.10
N ARG A 70 -6.59 12.92 6.16
CA ARG A 70 -6.37 13.94 7.20
C ARG A 70 -6.74 13.43 8.59
N LEU A 71 -7.83 12.67 8.72
CA LEU A 71 -8.24 12.06 9.99
C LEU A 71 -7.13 11.17 10.56
N VAL A 72 -6.58 10.26 9.74
CA VAL A 72 -5.48 9.36 10.13
C VAL A 72 -4.21 10.15 10.46
N TYR A 73 -3.82 11.08 9.61
CA TYR A 73 -2.64 11.91 9.81
C TYR A 73 -2.73 12.76 11.08
N ASP A 74 -3.89 13.38 11.34
CA ASP A 74 -4.14 14.21 12.53
C ASP A 74 -4.19 13.36 13.80
N MET A 75 -4.74 12.15 13.73
CA MET A 75 -4.67 11.18 14.83
C MET A 75 -3.21 10.85 15.16
N TRP A 76 -2.41 10.54 14.15
CA TRP A 76 -1.01 10.16 14.31
C TRP A 76 -0.20 11.27 14.99
N ARG A 77 -0.21 12.49 14.42
CA ARG A 77 0.55 13.60 14.99
C ARG A 77 0.06 14.04 16.38
N THR A 78 -1.27 13.92 16.64
CA THR A 78 -1.86 14.34 17.92
C THR A 78 -1.61 13.32 19.04
N ILE A 79 -1.80 12.03 18.74
CA ILE A 79 -1.73 10.98 19.75
C ILE A 79 -0.36 10.34 19.80
N LEU A 80 0.15 9.85 18.65
CA LEU A 80 1.38 9.06 18.64
C LEU A 80 2.62 9.93 18.75
N ASN A 81 2.67 11.09 18.11
CA ASN A 81 3.80 11.99 18.22
C ASN A 81 3.69 12.93 19.46
N ALA A 82 2.55 13.60 19.65
CA ALA A 82 2.40 14.59 20.72
C ALA A 82 1.89 14.03 22.06
N GLY A 83 1.48 12.77 22.12
CA GLY A 83 1.06 12.10 23.36
C GLY A 83 -0.26 12.58 23.95
N HIS A 84 -1.12 13.22 23.14
CA HIS A 84 -2.44 13.70 23.58
C HIS A 84 -3.47 12.56 23.53
N VAL A 85 -3.28 11.52 24.31
CA VAL A 85 -4.04 10.27 24.25
C VAL A 85 -5.54 10.47 24.52
N GLU A 86 -5.92 11.47 25.31
CA GLU A 86 -7.32 11.84 25.53
C GLU A 86 -8.05 12.31 24.27
N ALA A 87 -7.31 12.73 23.25
CA ALA A 87 -7.87 13.10 21.96
C ALA A 87 -8.42 11.90 21.17
N ALA A 88 -8.15 10.66 21.59
CA ALA A 88 -8.64 9.45 20.93
C ALA A 88 -10.16 9.45 20.72
N ASP A 89 -10.94 10.11 21.58
CA ASP A 89 -12.40 10.26 21.42
C ASP A 89 -12.82 10.99 20.16
N ARG A 90 -11.94 11.77 19.57
CA ARG A 90 -12.19 12.52 18.32
C ARG A 90 -11.79 11.76 17.07
N TYR A 91 -10.97 10.72 17.22
CA TYR A 91 -10.37 10.00 16.09
C TYR A 91 -10.84 8.55 16.00
N LEU A 92 -11.01 7.85 17.12
CA LEU A 92 -11.31 6.42 17.15
C LEU A 92 -12.78 6.16 17.49
N ALA A 93 -13.38 5.15 16.88
CA ALA A 93 -14.69 4.64 17.26
C ALA A 93 -14.66 4.07 18.69
N PRO A 94 -15.76 4.11 19.46
CA PRO A 94 -15.79 3.53 20.81
C PRO A 94 -15.42 2.04 20.84
N ASP A 95 -15.85 1.31 19.81
CA ASP A 95 -15.66 -0.12 19.58
C ASP A 95 -14.52 -0.41 18.58
N TYR A 96 -13.52 0.47 18.53
CA TYR A 96 -12.33 0.36 17.70
C TYR A 96 -11.71 -1.05 17.75
N ILE A 97 -11.50 -1.64 16.59
CA ILE A 97 -10.94 -2.99 16.43
C ILE A 97 -9.45 -2.89 16.12
N GLN A 98 -8.65 -3.67 16.84
CA GLN A 98 -7.20 -3.75 16.68
C GLN A 98 -6.79 -5.14 16.21
N HIS A 99 -5.97 -5.20 15.15
CA HIS A 99 -5.42 -6.45 14.61
C HIS A 99 -3.92 -6.63 14.91
N ASN A 100 -3.24 -5.60 15.44
CA ASN A 100 -1.87 -5.75 15.92
C ASN A 100 -1.81 -6.78 17.06
N PRO A 101 -1.02 -7.86 16.92
CA PRO A 101 -1.00 -8.95 17.91
C PRO A 101 -0.49 -8.53 19.29
N THR A 102 0.07 -7.33 19.42
CA THR A 102 0.63 -6.81 20.67
C THR A 102 -0.15 -5.64 21.26
N ALA A 103 -1.33 -5.30 20.70
CA ALA A 103 -2.13 -4.17 21.14
C ALA A 103 -3.61 -4.55 21.37
N PRO A 104 -4.31 -3.94 22.35
CA PRO A 104 -5.68 -4.30 22.69
C PRO A 104 -6.71 -3.66 21.76
N THR A 105 -7.85 -4.33 21.60
CA THR A 105 -9.07 -3.82 20.99
C THR A 105 -9.82 -2.88 21.93
N GLY A 106 -10.47 -1.86 21.36
CA GLY A 106 -11.29 -0.89 22.06
C GLY A 106 -10.57 0.43 22.34
N ARG A 107 -11.30 1.56 22.13
CA ARG A 107 -10.74 2.91 22.29
C ARG A 107 -10.18 3.17 23.69
N GLU A 108 -10.86 2.73 24.74
CA GLU A 108 -10.38 2.94 26.11
C GLU A 108 -9.13 2.11 26.42
N ALA A 109 -9.04 0.88 25.90
CA ALA A 109 -7.84 0.06 26.00
C ALA A 109 -6.66 0.67 25.22
N PHE A 110 -6.93 1.23 24.02
CA PHE A 110 -5.96 2.01 23.28
C PHE A 110 -5.40 3.18 24.10
N LYS A 111 -6.29 4.02 24.71
CA LYS A 111 -5.86 5.12 25.58
C LYS A 111 -4.98 4.65 26.73
N GLN A 112 -5.38 3.56 27.36
CA GLN A 112 -4.65 3.02 28.52
C GLN A 112 -3.23 2.58 28.12
N ILE A 113 -3.08 1.84 27.03
CA ILE A 113 -1.79 1.31 26.61
C ILE A 113 -0.89 2.42 26.07
N PHE A 114 -1.40 3.28 25.18
CA PHE A 114 -0.61 4.34 24.59
C PHE A 114 -0.18 5.39 25.59
N SER A 115 -0.92 5.63 26.68
CA SER A 115 -0.49 6.52 27.76
C SER A 115 0.81 6.09 28.45
N SER A 116 1.20 4.82 28.31
CA SER A 116 2.48 4.30 28.85
C SER A 116 3.65 4.37 27.86
N PHE A 117 3.37 4.52 26.57
CA PHE A 117 4.41 4.53 25.50
C PHE A 117 4.75 5.92 24.98
N VAL A 118 3.78 6.85 24.99
CA VAL A 118 3.99 8.18 24.43
C VAL A 118 4.27 9.22 25.52
N THR A 119 5.11 10.19 25.19
CA THR A 119 5.38 11.32 26.07
C THR A 119 4.59 12.53 25.60
N ARG A 120 3.77 13.10 26.52
CA ARG A 120 2.98 14.28 26.21
C ARG A 120 3.89 15.48 25.94
N GLN A 121 3.66 16.12 24.80
CA GLN A 121 4.25 17.40 24.41
C GLN A 121 3.26 18.54 24.65
N ASP A 122 3.75 19.77 24.82
CA ASP A 122 2.90 20.94 25.02
C ASP A 122 2.15 21.31 23.73
N GLU A 123 2.78 21.11 22.57
CA GLU A 123 2.25 21.45 21.25
C GLU A 123 2.18 20.22 20.35
N VAL A 124 1.14 20.16 19.51
CA VAL A 124 1.02 19.15 18.45
C VAL A 124 1.87 19.61 17.26
N PRO A 125 2.81 18.81 16.77
CA PRO A 125 3.67 19.18 15.64
C PRO A 125 2.84 19.40 14.37
N GLN A 126 3.35 20.23 13.45
CA GLN A 126 2.69 20.49 12.16
C GLN A 126 2.69 19.25 11.24
N THR A 127 3.76 18.48 11.31
CA THR A 127 3.94 17.23 10.57
C THR A 127 4.20 16.08 11.55
N ILE A 128 3.93 14.86 11.11
CA ILE A 128 4.35 13.67 11.88
C ILE A 128 5.88 13.54 11.84
N ASP A 129 6.46 13.05 12.93
CA ASP A 129 7.91 12.92 13.08
C ASP A 129 8.46 11.69 12.34
N ASN A 130 7.61 10.67 12.14
CA ASN A 130 7.99 9.47 11.42
C ASN A 130 8.17 9.78 9.93
N PRO A 131 9.23 9.26 9.28
CA PRO A 131 9.45 9.46 7.85
C PRO A 131 8.37 8.72 7.03
N VAL A 132 7.49 9.47 6.35
CA VAL A 132 6.35 8.94 5.57
C VAL A 132 6.79 8.64 4.15
N VAL A 133 6.60 7.41 3.70
CA VAL A 133 6.76 7.01 2.28
C VAL A 133 5.57 7.50 1.48
N THR A 134 4.37 7.15 1.92
CA THR A 134 3.11 7.54 1.25
C THR A 134 1.91 7.46 2.19
N ILE A 135 0.82 8.12 1.77
CA ILE A 135 -0.52 7.95 2.34
C ILE A 135 -1.49 7.84 1.17
N ILE A 136 -2.12 6.68 1.01
CA ILE A 136 -3.12 6.43 -0.03
C ILE A 136 -4.47 6.07 0.58
N ALA A 137 -5.55 6.33 -0.16
CA ALA A 137 -6.90 6.02 0.28
C ALA A 137 -7.78 5.54 -0.88
N GLU A 138 -8.64 4.56 -0.60
CA GLU A 138 -9.69 4.07 -1.50
C GLU A 138 -10.90 3.63 -0.67
N GLY A 139 -12.09 4.12 -1.01
CA GLY A 139 -13.31 3.83 -0.24
C GLY A 139 -13.15 4.25 1.22
N ASP A 140 -13.33 3.30 2.13
CA ASP A 140 -13.22 3.52 3.57
C ASP A 140 -11.81 3.24 4.12
N TYR A 141 -10.87 2.82 3.29
CA TYR A 141 -9.52 2.48 3.72
C TYR A 141 -8.53 3.63 3.51
N VAL A 142 -7.62 3.77 4.47
CA VAL A 142 -6.41 4.61 4.36
C VAL A 142 -5.21 3.73 4.71
N VAL A 143 -4.21 3.73 3.84
CA VAL A 143 -2.92 3.05 4.11
C VAL A 143 -1.84 4.10 4.23
N MET A 144 -1.07 4.02 5.31
CA MET A 144 0.12 4.82 5.53
C MET A 144 1.35 3.91 5.54
N ALA A 145 2.34 4.22 4.71
CA ALA A 145 3.62 3.54 4.67
C ALA A 145 4.71 4.45 5.25
N LEU A 146 5.52 3.90 6.15
CA LEU A 146 6.56 4.59 6.89
C LEU A 146 7.91 3.94 6.66
N VAL A 147 8.99 4.73 6.69
CA VAL A 147 10.34 4.19 6.72
C VAL A 147 10.64 3.69 8.14
N THR A 148 11.09 2.46 8.26
CA THR A 148 11.60 1.90 9.51
C THR A 148 13.07 1.56 9.33
N GLU A 149 13.90 1.94 10.30
CA GLU A 149 15.32 1.62 10.34
C GLU A 149 15.58 0.48 11.32
N TYR A 150 16.31 -0.52 10.88
CA TYR A 150 16.71 -1.67 11.67
C TYR A 150 18.23 -1.78 11.75
N PRO A 151 18.80 -2.24 12.88
CA PRO A 151 20.23 -2.51 12.95
C PRO A 151 20.61 -3.72 12.08
N GLU A 152 21.78 -3.64 11.44
CA GLU A 152 22.40 -4.82 10.83
C GLU A 152 22.75 -5.85 11.90
N SER A 153 22.60 -7.14 11.59
CA SER A 153 22.85 -8.24 12.52
C SER A 153 24.31 -8.33 13.00
N ASP A 154 25.24 -7.82 12.19
CA ASP A 154 26.68 -7.78 12.49
C ASP A 154 27.12 -6.51 13.25
N GLY A 155 26.18 -5.59 13.53
CA GLY A 155 26.43 -4.32 14.21
C GLY A 155 27.18 -3.26 13.40
N THR A 156 27.33 -3.44 12.07
CA THR A 156 28.10 -2.52 11.20
C THR A 156 27.34 -1.30 10.73
N GLY A 157 26.02 -1.24 10.97
CA GLY A 157 25.17 -0.14 10.50
C GLY A 157 23.71 -0.43 10.65
N THR A 158 22.90 0.18 9.78
CA THR A 158 21.45 0.00 9.70
C THR A 158 21.01 -0.23 8.27
N TYR A 159 19.84 -0.84 8.11
CA TYR A 159 19.11 -0.93 6.83
C TYR A 159 17.69 -0.42 7.03
N THR A 160 17.03 -0.04 5.93
CA THR A 160 15.64 0.40 5.96
C THR A 160 14.70 -0.68 5.45
N SER A 161 13.49 -0.71 5.98
CA SER A 161 12.34 -1.46 5.50
C SER A 161 11.09 -0.59 5.59
N THR A 162 9.94 -1.10 5.18
CA THR A 162 8.68 -0.36 5.23
C THR A 162 7.79 -0.90 6.35
N HIS A 163 7.28 -0.01 7.17
CA HIS A 163 6.20 -0.29 8.09
C HIS A 163 4.90 0.23 7.51
N PHE A 164 3.85 -0.59 7.57
CA PHE A 164 2.54 -0.23 7.09
C PHE A 164 1.52 -0.20 8.22
N ASP A 165 0.66 0.81 8.15
CA ASP A 165 -0.57 0.93 8.93
C ASP A 165 -1.74 1.10 7.98
N MET A 166 -2.77 0.29 8.13
CA MET A 166 -4.03 0.42 7.40
C MET A 166 -5.17 0.67 8.38
N PHE A 167 -6.02 1.61 8.01
CA PHE A 167 -7.17 2.03 8.81
C PHE A 167 -8.45 1.92 7.99
N ARG A 168 -9.53 1.43 8.61
CA ARG A 168 -10.88 1.54 8.06
C ARG A 168 -11.63 2.64 8.78
N ILE A 169 -12.22 3.52 7.99
CA ILE A 169 -12.95 4.69 8.47
C ILE A 169 -14.45 4.41 8.39
N GLU A 170 -15.16 4.64 9.48
CA GLU A 170 -16.60 4.49 9.55
C GLU A 170 -17.21 5.67 10.30
N ASN A 171 -18.23 6.31 9.70
CA ASN A 171 -18.90 7.48 10.28
C ASN A 171 -17.94 8.62 10.68
N GLY A 172 -16.83 8.80 9.95
CA GLY A 172 -15.83 9.83 10.20
C GLY A 172 -14.89 9.54 11.37
N LEU A 173 -14.84 8.29 11.84
CA LEU A 173 -13.93 7.81 12.88
C LEU A 173 -13.16 6.60 12.37
N ILE A 174 -11.97 6.38 12.92
CA ILE A 174 -11.18 5.17 12.71
C ILE A 174 -11.86 4.04 13.47
N ALA A 175 -12.42 3.08 12.75
CA ALA A 175 -13.14 1.94 13.31
C ALA A 175 -12.27 0.71 13.48
N GLU A 176 -11.21 0.58 12.64
CA GLU A 176 -10.42 -0.64 12.60
C GLU A 176 -9.00 -0.35 12.10
N HIS A 177 -8.02 -1.12 12.58
CA HIS A 177 -6.61 -0.94 12.28
C HIS A 177 -5.88 -2.27 12.11
N TRP A 178 -5.06 -2.34 11.07
CA TRP A 178 -4.08 -3.38 10.80
C TRP A 178 -2.71 -2.74 10.65
N ASP A 179 -1.68 -3.43 11.08
CA ASP A 179 -0.30 -3.05 10.83
C ASP A 179 0.57 -4.27 10.50
N SER A 180 1.81 -4.01 10.19
CA SER A 180 2.79 -5.02 9.82
C SER A 180 3.55 -5.60 11.02
N ILE A 181 3.07 -5.39 12.24
CA ILE A 181 3.75 -5.84 13.46
C ILE A 181 3.58 -7.36 13.64
N GLN A 182 4.70 -7.99 13.98
CA GLN A 182 4.77 -9.39 14.34
C GLN A 182 5.33 -9.56 15.76
N ILE A 183 4.94 -10.64 16.44
CA ILE A 183 5.51 -11.01 17.75
C ILE A 183 6.94 -11.51 17.54
N ARG A 184 7.89 -10.85 18.19
CA ARG A 184 9.32 -11.19 18.08
C ARG A 184 9.73 -12.24 19.12
N PRO A 185 10.75 -13.06 18.85
CA PRO A 185 11.33 -13.96 19.86
C PRO A 185 11.75 -13.18 21.13
N GLY A 186 11.30 -13.67 22.28
CA GLY A 186 11.59 -13.03 23.57
C GLY A 186 10.75 -11.78 23.89
N GLN A 187 9.82 -11.41 23.02
CA GLN A 187 8.84 -10.36 23.32
C GLN A 187 7.72 -10.92 24.19
N ASP A 188 7.49 -10.26 25.33
CA ASP A 188 6.32 -10.55 26.15
C ASP A 188 5.07 -9.99 25.46
N THR A 189 4.10 -10.87 25.19
CA THR A 189 2.76 -10.45 24.78
C THR A 189 1.94 -10.11 26.02
N PRO A 190 1.39 -8.89 26.13
CA PRO A 190 0.57 -8.53 27.26
C PRO A 190 -0.67 -9.43 27.38
N ASP A 191 -1.04 -9.80 28.60
CA ASP A 191 -2.35 -10.43 28.85
C ASP A 191 -3.43 -9.33 28.82
N PHE A 192 -4.17 -9.27 27.75
CA PHE A 192 -5.26 -8.31 27.55
C PHE A 192 -6.60 -8.78 28.14
N GLY A 193 -6.64 -9.96 28.78
CA GLY A 193 -7.89 -10.55 29.25
C GLY A 193 -8.89 -10.75 28.08
N ASN A 194 -10.07 -10.13 28.19
CA ASN A 194 -11.10 -10.22 27.15
C ASN A 194 -10.99 -9.13 26.06
N GLY A 195 -9.99 -8.25 26.15
CA GLY A 195 -9.81 -7.08 25.25
C GLY A 195 -8.61 -7.21 24.31
N GLY A 196 -8.15 -8.43 24.02
CA GLY A 196 -7.00 -8.67 23.13
C GLY A 196 -7.28 -8.30 21.67
N PRO A 197 -6.24 -8.39 20.83
CA PRO A 197 -6.38 -8.14 19.40
C PRO A 197 -7.36 -9.11 18.76
N VAL A 198 -8.06 -8.63 17.72
CA VAL A 198 -8.87 -9.50 16.87
C VAL A 198 -7.96 -10.12 15.82
N PRO A 199 -7.97 -11.45 15.60
CA PRO A 199 -7.14 -12.07 14.58
C PRO A 199 -7.41 -11.46 13.19
N VAL A 200 -6.34 -11.23 12.42
CA VAL A 200 -6.45 -10.81 11.02
C VAL A 200 -7.25 -11.87 10.25
N ARG A 201 -8.18 -11.43 9.41
CA ARG A 201 -9.00 -12.30 8.55
C ARG A 201 -9.09 -11.71 7.16
N GLY A 202 -8.72 -12.50 6.17
CA GLY A 202 -8.90 -12.19 4.76
C GLY A 202 -10.02 -13.00 4.11
N ILE A 203 -10.34 -12.67 2.89
CA ILE A 203 -11.34 -13.32 2.03
C ILE A 203 -10.64 -14.27 1.08
N GLN A 204 -11.23 -15.46 0.86
CA GLN A 204 -10.72 -16.48 -0.06
C GLN A 204 -11.63 -16.65 -1.27
N GLY A 205 -11.06 -17.18 -2.34
CA GLY A 205 -11.78 -17.60 -3.54
C GLY A 205 -12.38 -16.40 -4.31
N LYS A 206 -13.52 -16.63 -4.96
CA LYS A 206 -14.10 -15.66 -5.92
C LYS A 206 -14.41 -14.28 -5.34
N ASP A 207 -14.65 -14.18 -4.03
CA ASP A 207 -15.02 -12.91 -3.38
C ASP A 207 -13.80 -11.95 -3.28
N GLN A 208 -12.57 -12.46 -3.50
CA GLN A 208 -11.38 -11.61 -3.70
C GLN A 208 -11.52 -10.67 -4.91
N LEU A 209 -12.29 -11.07 -5.95
CA LEU A 209 -12.49 -10.26 -7.14
C LEU A 209 -13.29 -8.98 -6.85
N ASP A 210 -14.20 -9.03 -5.87
CA ASP A 210 -14.93 -7.84 -5.43
C ASP A 210 -14.00 -6.84 -4.72
N MET A 211 -12.95 -7.32 -4.03
CA MET A 211 -11.98 -6.47 -3.36
C MET A 211 -11.01 -5.77 -4.31
N ILE A 212 -10.71 -6.38 -5.45
CA ILE A 212 -9.86 -5.75 -6.47
C ILE A 212 -10.68 -4.90 -7.46
N PHE A 213 -12.02 -4.98 -7.42
CA PHE A 213 -12.85 -4.17 -8.30
C PHE A 213 -12.74 -2.67 -7.94
N ASN A 214 -12.72 -1.82 -8.96
CA ASN A 214 -12.80 -0.37 -8.83
C ASN A 214 -13.52 0.19 -10.06
N ASP A 215 -14.36 1.22 -9.87
CA ASP A 215 -15.07 1.89 -10.96
C ASP A 215 -14.14 2.69 -11.87
N ASP A 216 -12.98 3.13 -11.38
CA ASP A 216 -11.90 3.69 -12.21
C ASP A 216 -11.16 2.56 -12.93
N PRO A 217 -11.22 2.52 -14.29
CA PRO A 217 -10.60 1.44 -15.05
C PRO A 217 -9.07 1.34 -14.87
N GLN A 218 -8.39 2.47 -14.58
CA GLN A 218 -6.94 2.47 -14.37
C GLN A 218 -6.59 1.85 -13.01
N LEU A 219 -7.30 2.24 -11.95
CA LEU A 219 -7.10 1.66 -10.62
C LEU A 219 -7.45 0.18 -10.61
N PHE A 220 -8.55 -0.21 -11.27
CA PHE A 220 -8.89 -1.63 -11.44
C PHE A 220 -7.79 -2.40 -12.17
N ALA A 221 -7.26 -1.85 -13.27
CA ALA A 221 -6.17 -2.49 -14.02
C ALA A 221 -4.90 -2.63 -13.16
N ASN A 222 -4.57 -1.62 -12.37
CA ASN A 222 -3.42 -1.64 -11.47
C ASN A 222 -3.57 -2.72 -10.38
N LYS A 223 -4.74 -2.79 -9.73
CA LYS A 223 -5.06 -3.84 -8.73
C LYS A 223 -5.01 -5.23 -9.35
N ARG A 224 -5.58 -5.38 -10.55
CA ARG A 224 -5.56 -6.64 -11.29
C ARG A 224 -4.14 -7.07 -11.65
N LEU A 225 -3.28 -6.13 -12.05
CA LEU A 225 -1.88 -6.39 -12.38
C LEU A 225 -1.13 -6.98 -11.17
N ALA A 226 -1.26 -6.37 -9.99
CA ALA A 226 -0.64 -6.85 -8.75
C ALA A 226 -1.19 -8.23 -8.33
N PHE A 227 -2.51 -8.40 -8.40
CA PHE A 227 -3.20 -9.66 -8.09
C PHE A 227 -2.75 -10.82 -9.00
N ASP A 228 -2.70 -10.59 -10.31
CA ASP A 228 -2.29 -11.62 -11.28
C ASP A 228 -0.79 -11.92 -11.18
N MET A 229 0.05 -10.90 -10.94
CA MET A 229 1.46 -11.08 -10.71
C MET A 229 1.70 -12.01 -9.52
N TRP A 230 1.01 -11.77 -8.40
CA TRP A 230 1.18 -12.56 -7.17
C TRP A 230 0.82 -14.04 -7.39
N ARG A 231 -0.34 -14.31 -8.00
CA ARG A 231 -0.78 -15.67 -8.33
C ARG A 231 0.18 -16.43 -9.26
N HIS A 232 0.78 -15.73 -10.22
CA HIS A 232 1.61 -16.38 -11.23
C HIS A 232 3.05 -16.59 -10.76
N ILE A 233 3.64 -15.64 -10.04
CA ILE A 233 5.06 -15.67 -9.73
C ILE A 233 5.34 -16.18 -8.31
N PRO A 234 4.89 -15.53 -7.23
CA PRO A 234 5.07 -16.04 -5.88
C PRO A 234 4.38 -17.38 -5.62
N GLU A 235 3.10 -17.52 -5.99
CA GLU A 235 2.33 -18.72 -5.68
C GLU A 235 2.57 -19.87 -6.68
N ALA A 236 2.40 -19.64 -7.96
CA ALA A 236 2.53 -20.70 -8.99
C ALA A 236 3.96 -20.96 -9.48
N GLY A 237 4.96 -20.17 -9.07
CA GLY A 237 6.36 -20.39 -9.44
C GLY A 237 6.72 -20.08 -10.90
N LEU A 238 5.85 -19.44 -11.69
CA LEU A 238 6.01 -19.21 -13.14
C LEU A 238 6.87 -17.96 -13.42
N GLN A 239 8.15 -17.99 -13.05
CA GLN A 239 9.06 -16.83 -13.16
C GLN A 239 9.25 -16.35 -14.60
N GLU A 240 9.06 -17.20 -15.61
CA GLU A 240 9.12 -16.82 -17.03
C GLU A 240 8.03 -15.83 -17.43
N LEU A 241 6.96 -15.70 -16.63
CA LEU A 241 5.89 -14.72 -16.84
C LEU A 241 6.24 -13.31 -16.28
N ALA A 242 7.35 -13.16 -15.54
CA ALA A 242 7.75 -11.87 -14.96
C ALA A 242 7.79 -10.71 -15.99
N PRO A 243 8.19 -10.92 -17.26
CA PRO A 243 8.15 -9.84 -18.27
C PRO A 243 6.75 -9.30 -18.58
N LEU A 244 5.68 -10.01 -18.26
CA LEU A 244 4.30 -9.57 -18.46
C LEU A 244 3.84 -8.61 -17.35
N TYR A 245 4.50 -8.65 -16.21
CA TYR A 245 4.10 -7.91 -15.00
C TYR A 245 5.07 -6.83 -14.58
N MET A 246 6.36 -7.03 -14.79
CA MET A 246 7.42 -6.21 -14.21
C MET A 246 8.28 -5.53 -15.27
N ASP A 247 8.62 -4.27 -15.00
CA ASP A 247 9.64 -3.57 -15.77
C ASP A 247 11.03 -4.22 -15.58
N PRO A 248 11.92 -4.20 -16.58
CA PRO A 248 13.29 -4.70 -16.41
C PRO A 248 14.04 -4.09 -15.22
N ILE A 249 13.75 -2.83 -14.88
CA ILE A 249 14.41 -2.11 -13.78
C ILE A 249 13.85 -2.51 -12.43
N TYR A 250 12.57 -2.80 -12.31
CA TYR A 250 11.82 -3.15 -11.09
C TYR A 250 12.60 -2.92 -9.78
N ILE A 251 12.40 -1.75 -9.18
CA ILE A 251 13.11 -1.34 -7.98
C ILE A 251 12.59 -2.11 -6.78
N GLN A 252 13.49 -2.69 -5.99
CA GLN A 252 13.15 -3.54 -4.85
C GLN A 252 13.60 -2.90 -3.55
N HIS A 253 12.65 -2.74 -2.60
CA HIS A 253 12.93 -2.25 -1.25
C HIS A 253 12.90 -3.35 -0.19
N ASN A 254 12.48 -4.58 -0.54
CA ASN A 254 12.65 -5.73 0.36
C ASN A 254 14.14 -5.99 0.58
N PRO A 255 14.62 -5.99 1.83
CA PRO A 255 16.05 -6.12 2.11
C PRO A 255 16.64 -7.51 1.77
N ASN A 256 15.79 -8.48 1.37
CA ASN A 256 16.17 -9.84 1.01
C ASN A 256 16.20 -10.09 -0.51
N ALA A 257 15.73 -9.14 -1.33
CA ALA A 257 15.59 -9.31 -2.76
C ALA A 257 16.36 -8.23 -3.54
N ALA A 258 17.01 -8.63 -4.61
CA ALA A 258 17.80 -7.72 -5.44
C ALA A 258 16.92 -6.88 -6.37
N THR A 259 17.30 -5.62 -6.60
CA THR A 259 16.69 -4.74 -7.60
C THR A 259 16.93 -5.25 -9.02
N GLY A 260 15.90 -5.09 -9.84
CA GLY A 260 15.80 -5.60 -11.20
C GLY A 260 14.86 -6.81 -11.27
N ARG A 261 14.09 -6.90 -12.38
CA ARG A 261 13.23 -8.07 -12.62
C ARG A 261 13.98 -9.40 -12.48
N ALA A 262 15.25 -9.44 -12.88
CA ALA A 262 16.12 -10.62 -12.72
C ALA A 262 16.31 -10.99 -11.24
N GLY A 263 16.39 -10.00 -10.34
CA GLY A 263 16.48 -10.22 -8.90
C GLY A 263 15.24 -10.89 -8.32
N VAL A 264 14.05 -10.50 -8.79
CA VAL A 264 12.79 -11.14 -8.38
C VAL A 264 12.73 -12.59 -8.90
N ILE A 265 13.10 -12.81 -10.16
CA ILE A 265 13.19 -14.17 -10.74
C ILE A 265 14.13 -15.05 -9.91
N GLU A 266 15.28 -14.55 -9.52
CA GLU A 266 16.23 -15.27 -8.67
C GLU A 266 15.65 -15.54 -7.27
N TYR A 267 14.99 -14.53 -6.68
CA TYR A 267 14.38 -14.65 -5.35
C TYR A 267 13.36 -15.78 -5.26
N PHE A 268 12.51 -15.94 -6.30
CA PHE A 268 11.52 -17.01 -6.37
C PHE A 268 11.99 -18.27 -7.12
N SER A 269 13.27 -18.36 -7.52
CA SER A 269 13.81 -19.43 -8.38
C SER A 269 13.68 -20.84 -7.79
N GLN A 270 13.51 -20.96 -6.49
CA GLN A 270 13.35 -22.26 -5.82
C GLN A 270 11.87 -22.71 -5.72
N ARG A 271 10.92 -21.85 -6.09
CA ARG A 271 9.49 -22.23 -6.11
C ARG A 271 9.26 -23.22 -7.26
N PRO A 272 8.63 -24.38 -6.99
CA PRO A 272 8.24 -25.30 -8.06
C PRO A 272 7.08 -24.73 -8.87
N ASP A 273 7.07 -25.01 -10.17
CA ASP A 273 5.92 -24.67 -11.01
C ASP A 273 4.69 -25.48 -10.58
N THR A 274 3.60 -24.77 -10.30
CA THR A 274 2.31 -25.35 -9.94
C THR A 274 1.21 -24.83 -10.87
N PRO A 275 0.05 -25.52 -10.99
CA PRO A 275 -1.10 -24.96 -11.68
C PRO A 275 -1.52 -23.64 -11.04
N VAL A 276 -1.78 -22.62 -11.88
CA VAL A 276 -2.26 -21.32 -11.41
C VAL A 276 -3.69 -21.45 -10.88
N ASP A 277 -3.91 -21.09 -9.62
CA ASP A 277 -5.26 -20.93 -9.07
C ASP A 277 -5.90 -19.64 -9.65
N PRO A 278 -7.21 -19.59 -9.94
CA PRO A 278 -7.89 -18.39 -10.37
C PRO A 278 -7.93 -17.27 -9.30
N PHE A 279 -7.63 -17.58 -8.05
CA PHE A 279 -7.62 -16.69 -6.88
C PHE A 279 -6.30 -16.80 -6.15
N LEU A 280 -6.01 -15.85 -5.26
CA LEU A 280 -4.86 -15.94 -4.35
C LEU A 280 -5.07 -17.11 -3.37
N GLU A 281 -4.00 -17.87 -3.12
CA GLU A 281 -3.97 -18.92 -2.10
C GLU A 281 -4.10 -18.30 -0.70
N ASP A 282 -3.33 -17.23 -0.46
CA ASP A 282 -3.43 -16.45 0.77
C ASP A 282 -4.73 -15.62 0.81
N PRO A 283 -5.45 -15.59 1.96
CA PRO A 283 -6.66 -14.78 2.07
C PRO A 283 -6.36 -13.28 1.94
N LEU A 284 -7.07 -12.60 1.02
CA LEU A 284 -6.93 -11.17 0.77
C LEU A 284 -7.69 -10.36 1.83
N VAL A 285 -6.97 -9.56 2.61
CA VAL A 285 -7.54 -8.66 3.64
C VAL A 285 -8.03 -7.37 3.02
N ALA A 286 -7.24 -6.78 2.12
CA ALA A 286 -7.59 -5.57 1.39
C ALA A 286 -6.78 -5.45 0.09
N SER A 287 -7.33 -4.69 -0.86
CA SER A 287 -6.58 -4.17 -2.01
C SER A 287 -6.96 -2.70 -2.15
N VAL A 288 -6.00 -1.80 -1.99
CA VAL A 288 -6.19 -0.34 -1.97
C VAL A 288 -5.33 0.29 -3.05
N ALA A 289 -5.91 1.14 -3.90
CA ALA A 289 -5.19 1.81 -4.98
C ALA A 289 -5.51 3.30 -5.04
N GLU A 290 -4.50 4.13 -5.24
CA GLU A 290 -4.65 5.56 -5.52
C GLU A 290 -3.49 6.02 -6.42
N GLY A 291 -3.81 6.74 -7.49
CA GLY A 291 -2.81 7.21 -8.45
C GLY A 291 -2.05 6.07 -9.12
N ASP A 292 -0.75 6.05 -8.94
CA ASP A 292 0.16 5.02 -9.49
C ASP A 292 0.52 3.92 -8.47
N LEU A 293 -0.09 3.92 -7.29
CA LEU A 293 0.19 2.95 -6.22
C LEU A 293 -0.94 1.95 -6.02
N VAL A 294 -0.55 0.72 -5.72
CA VAL A 294 -1.44 -0.37 -5.25
C VAL A 294 -0.84 -0.98 -4.00
N VAL A 295 -1.65 -1.16 -2.97
CA VAL A 295 -1.31 -1.96 -1.79
C VAL A 295 -2.20 -3.19 -1.76
N GLN A 296 -1.59 -4.35 -1.69
CA GLN A 296 -2.23 -5.64 -1.45
C GLN A 296 -1.91 -6.08 -0.03
N VAL A 297 -2.94 -6.45 0.73
CA VAL A 297 -2.79 -6.88 2.13
C VAL A 297 -3.28 -8.31 2.25
N LEU A 298 -2.39 -9.20 2.66
CA LEU A 298 -2.64 -10.64 2.80
C LEU A 298 -2.71 -11.03 4.26
N GLN A 299 -3.52 -12.03 4.58
CA GLN A 299 -3.47 -12.70 5.88
C GLN A 299 -2.38 -13.75 5.85
N GLU A 300 -1.42 -13.67 6.75
CA GLU A 300 -0.40 -14.70 6.90
C GLU A 300 -0.50 -15.40 8.25
N GLU A 301 -0.21 -16.71 8.24
CA GLU A 301 -0.06 -17.51 9.45
C GLU A 301 1.38 -17.42 9.97
N ARG A 302 1.52 -17.23 11.28
CA ARG A 302 2.82 -17.21 11.96
C ARG A 302 2.78 -18.08 13.20
N PRO A 303 3.85 -18.84 13.50
CA PRO A 303 3.97 -19.52 14.78
C PRO A 303 4.34 -18.51 15.86
N HIS A 304 3.61 -18.50 16.97
CA HIS A 304 3.96 -17.69 18.12
C HIS A 304 5.32 -18.14 18.68
N PRO A 305 6.31 -17.23 18.78
CA PRO A 305 7.69 -17.64 19.06
C PRO A 305 7.91 -18.28 20.43
N ALA A 306 7.02 -18.05 21.41
CA ALA A 306 7.13 -18.63 22.74
C ALA A 306 6.28 -19.90 22.91
N THR A 307 5.10 -20.00 22.27
CA THR A 307 4.14 -21.12 22.48
C THR A 307 4.07 -22.08 21.31
N GLY A 308 4.47 -21.65 20.11
CA GLY A 308 4.29 -22.40 18.86
C GLY A 308 2.85 -22.42 18.34
N GLU A 309 1.91 -21.76 19.01
CA GLU A 309 0.53 -21.64 18.54
C GLU A 309 0.45 -20.71 17.34
N THR A 310 -0.41 -21.02 16.38
CA THR A 310 -0.63 -20.17 15.20
C THR A 310 -1.34 -18.88 15.58
N TYR A 311 -0.83 -17.78 15.08
CA TYR A 311 -1.51 -16.47 15.09
C TYR A 311 -1.48 -15.86 13.68
N TYR A 312 -2.32 -14.86 13.42
CA TYR A 312 -2.48 -14.27 12.10
C TYR A 312 -2.02 -12.82 12.10
N VAL A 313 -1.27 -12.43 11.06
CA VAL A 313 -0.77 -11.08 10.83
C VAL A 313 -1.21 -10.57 9.45
N ALA A 314 -1.14 -9.26 9.25
CA ALA A 314 -1.30 -8.64 7.95
C ALA A 314 0.08 -8.47 7.29
N TRP A 315 0.25 -9.06 6.12
CA TRP A 315 1.39 -8.84 5.25
C TRP A 315 1.02 -7.82 4.18
N PHE A 316 1.87 -6.83 3.97
CA PHE A 316 1.63 -5.73 3.04
C PHE A 316 2.64 -5.78 1.90
N ASP A 317 2.12 -5.71 0.67
CA ASP A 317 2.88 -5.49 -0.55
C ASP A 317 2.37 -4.22 -1.22
N MET A 318 3.25 -3.26 -1.45
CA MET A 318 2.93 -2.04 -2.18
C MET A 318 3.71 -2.00 -3.48
N PHE A 319 3.03 -1.66 -4.56
CA PHE A 319 3.59 -1.57 -5.89
C PHE A 319 3.36 -0.19 -6.51
N ARG A 320 4.36 0.31 -7.24
CA ARG A 320 4.17 1.40 -8.18
C ARG A 320 3.97 0.85 -9.58
N VAL A 321 2.95 1.35 -10.25
CA VAL A 321 2.59 0.97 -11.62
C VAL A 321 2.93 2.11 -12.57
N LYS A 322 3.57 1.78 -13.69
CA LYS A 322 3.82 2.71 -14.77
C LYS A 322 3.73 1.98 -16.10
N ASP A 323 3.02 2.60 -17.05
CA ASP A 323 2.86 2.06 -18.40
C ASP A 323 2.35 0.59 -18.43
N GLY A 324 1.53 0.21 -17.44
CA GLY A 324 0.94 -1.13 -17.31
C GLY A 324 1.91 -2.20 -16.76
N LEU A 325 3.01 -1.80 -16.17
CA LEU A 325 3.98 -2.68 -15.51
C LEU A 325 4.27 -2.22 -14.08
N LEU A 326 4.58 -3.16 -13.21
CA LEU A 326 5.12 -2.91 -11.88
C LEU A 326 6.58 -2.47 -12.02
N ILE A 327 6.90 -1.28 -11.49
CA ILE A 327 8.23 -0.68 -11.61
C ILE A 327 8.97 -0.59 -10.28
N GLU A 328 8.25 -0.73 -9.15
CA GLU A 328 8.82 -0.59 -7.81
C GLU A 328 7.96 -1.34 -6.80
N HIS A 329 8.59 -1.86 -5.74
CA HIS A 329 7.95 -2.68 -4.71
C HIS A 329 8.50 -2.38 -3.32
N TRP A 330 7.58 -2.30 -2.36
CA TRP A 330 7.84 -2.23 -0.92
C TRP A 330 7.02 -3.30 -0.21
N ASP A 331 7.58 -3.91 0.80
CA ASP A 331 6.89 -4.83 1.68
C ASP A 331 7.33 -4.64 3.15
N THR A 332 6.81 -5.50 4.01
CA THR A 332 7.04 -5.43 5.46
C THR A 332 8.27 -6.22 5.91
N ALA A 333 8.98 -6.89 5.00
CA ALA A 333 10.04 -7.82 5.35
C ALA A 333 11.19 -7.16 6.09
N SER A 334 11.67 -7.79 7.14
CA SER A 334 12.98 -7.55 7.72
C SER A 334 14.04 -8.50 7.12
N LYS A 335 15.33 -8.20 7.29
CA LYS A 335 16.39 -9.08 6.78
C LYS A 335 16.29 -10.48 7.36
N GLY A 336 16.34 -11.49 6.47
CA GLY A 336 16.20 -12.90 6.80
C GLY A 336 14.76 -13.38 6.96
N GLU A 337 13.79 -12.49 6.85
CA GLU A 337 12.36 -12.84 6.85
C GLU A 337 11.90 -13.17 5.42
N LEU A 338 11.11 -14.23 5.29
CA LEU A 338 10.51 -14.64 4.04
C LEU A 338 8.98 -14.53 4.15
N PRO A 339 8.26 -14.15 3.08
CA PRO A 339 6.81 -14.24 3.06
C PRO A 339 6.34 -15.69 3.24
N ALA A 340 5.09 -15.89 3.70
CA ALA A 340 4.57 -17.22 4.00
C ALA A 340 4.69 -18.18 2.81
N VAL A 341 4.39 -17.71 1.61
CA VAL A 341 4.52 -18.45 0.35
C VAL A 341 5.92 -19.05 0.12
N MET A 342 6.97 -18.49 0.73
CA MET A 342 8.35 -18.99 0.65
C MET A 342 8.75 -19.92 1.80
N GLN A 343 7.92 -20.05 2.84
CA GLN A 343 8.20 -20.88 4.04
C GLN A 343 7.69 -22.31 3.91
N GLU A 344 6.79 -22.57 2.99
CA GLU A 344 6.14 -23.86 2.75
C GLU A 344 6.95 -24.78 1.82
N GLN A 345 8.25 -24.94 2.05
CA GLN A 345 9.11 -25.84 1.27
C GLN A 345 9.46 -27.12 2.02
#